data_0247afda734bcad5f0e807ececbb6247
#
_entry.id   0247afda734bcad5f0e807ececbb6247
#
_cell.length_a   1.000
_cell.length_b   1.000
_cell.length_c   1.000
_cell.angle_alpha   90.00
_cell.angle_beta   90.00
_cell.angle_gamma   90.00
#
_symmetry.space_group_name_H-M   'P 1'
#
loop_
_entity.id
_entity.type
_entity.pdbx_description
1 polymer ?
#
loop_
_entity_poly.entity_id
_entity_poly.type
_entity_poly.pdbx_seq_one_letter_code
_entity_poly.pdbx_strand_id
1 'polypeptide(L)'
;MSSHRVRLARVAAALAAATALGLAAAPQAQATDQPAGAGDLAAARATAQNPAVLDQLGHFFARRGVPPTQPLAIGPSDEAQAAKAAAPRLSGDTVPVRTLDAGFVAGRPGAPVATVEFTATKAVAADGQSASVWTAQQNGSWRVVNIASGSDETDYAARAAADGGTAFREPQLGAWYELKDGRVLPLDDTARRSVGAHGVTVAAYQQLVHQRYGDKLPGSGYDTAGKAGGFQADPAESRSAAPLFTAGAALGATAVAGAVIGVRSRRRKA
;
A
#
# COMPACT_ATOMS: atom_id res chain seq x y z
N MET A 1 -32.79 -88.33 6.99
CA MET A 1 -33.57 -87.27 6.42
C MET A 1 -32.86 -85.99 6.70
N SER A 2 -32.53 -85.25 5.64
CA SER A 2 -32.05 -83.88 5.47
C SER A 2 -30.81 -83.41 6.26
N SER A 3 -29.74 -83.48 5.54
CA SER A 3 -28.42 -82.97 5.85
C SER A 3 -28.37 -81.46 5.53
N HIS A 4 -27.99 -80.61 6.43
CA HIS A 4 -27.54 -79.24 6.10
C HIS A 4 -26.03 -79.13 6.29
N ARG A 5 -25.34 -79.01 5.15
CA ARG A 5 -23.87 -78.73 5.12
C ARG A 5 -23.67 -77.21 5.29
N VAL A 6 -23.01 -76.82 6.37
CA VAL A 6 -22.55 -75.44 6.58
C VAL A 6 -21.15 -75.36 5.98
N ARG A 7 -21.01 -74.49 4.94
CA ARG A 7 -19.72 -74.15 4.35
C ARG A 7 -19.06 -73.03 5.15
N LEU A 8 -17.91 -73.30 5.75
CA LEU A 8 -17.02 -72.33 6.35
C LEU A 8 -16.29 -71.57 5.25
N ALA A 9 -16.56 -70.26 5.12
CA ALA A 9 -15.78 -69.37 4.32
C ALA A 9 -14.64 -68.77 5.15
N ARG A 10 -13.41 -69.04 4.76
CA ARG A 10 -12.21 -68.43 5.34
C ARG A 10 -12.04 -67.05 4.78
N VAL A 11 -12.12 -65.99 5.61
CA VAL A 11 -11.79 -64.64 5.24
C VAL A 11 -10.30 -64.44 5.62
N ALA A 12 -9.47 -64.25 4.61
CA ALA A 12 -8.10 -63.83 4.74
C ALA A 12 -8.09 -62.30 4.91
N ALA A 13 -7.65 -61.84 6.11
CA ALA A 13 -7.42 -60.43 6.38
C ALA A 13 -6.01 -60.06 5.87
N ALA A 14 -5.95 -59.27 4.80
CA ALA A 14 -4.72 -58.60 4.36
C ALA A 14 -4.56 -57.28 5.12
N LEU A 15 -3.56 -57.20 6.02
CA LEU A 15 -3.11 -55.95 6.62
C LEU A 15 -2.34 -55.17 5.56
N ALA A 16 -2.93 -54.06 5.03
CA ALA A 16 -2.19 -53.04 4.30
C ALA A 16 -1.73 -51.98 5.31
N ALA A 17 -0.44 -51.95 5.60
CA ALA A 17 0.17 -50.86 6.35
C ALA A 17 0.34 -49.66 5.41
N ALA A 18 -0.54 -48.66 5.56
CA ALA A 18 -0.38 -47.39 4.90
C ALA A 18 0.52 -46.51 5.78
N THR A 19 1.77 -46.35 5.37
CA THR A 19 2.68 -45.33 5.89
C THR A 19 2.22 -43.96 5.35
N ALA A 20 1.47 -43.20 6.14
CA ALA A 20 1.17 -41.81 5.88
C ALA A 20 2.43 -40.96 6.12
N LEU A 21 3.14 -40.58 5.05
CA LEU A 21 4.08 -39.45 5.11
C LEU A 21 3.27 -38.20 5.39
N GLY A 22 3.32 -37.71 6.62
CA GLY A 22 2.81 -36.40 6.99
C GLY A 22 3.67 -35.31 6.33
N LEU A 23 3.21 -34.75 5.22
CA LEU A 23 3.68 -33.47 4.75
C LEU A 23 3.21 -32.43 5.77
N ALA A 24 4.12 -31.97 6.64
CA ALA A 24 3.93 -30.79 7.45
C ALA A 24 3.79 -29.61 6.50
N ALA A 25 2.55 -29.19 6.21
CA ALA A 25 2.29 -27.92 5.58
C ALA A 25 2.80 -26.83 6.51
N ALA A 26 3.86 -26.15 6.12
CA ALA A 26 4.26 -24.90 6.76
C ALA A 26 3.04 -23.95 6.74
N PRO A 27 2.74 -23.22 7.83
CA PRO A 27 1.69 -22.23 7.81
C PRO A 27 2.09 -21.16 6.79
N GLN A 28 1.45 -21.18 5.64
CA GLN A 28 1.48 -20.05 4.73
C GLN A 28 0.76 -18.94 5.46
N ALA A 29 1.49 -17.89 5.82
CA ALA A 29 0.92 -16.62 6.25
C ALA A 29 0.11 -16.10 5.06
N GLN A 30 -1.17 -16.46 5.02
CA GLN A 30 -2.12 -15.83 4.15
C GLN A 30 -2.30 -14.43 4.71
N ALA A 31 -1.73 -13.43 4.01
CA ALA A 31 -2.19 -12.07 4.15
C ALA A 31 -3.68 -12.11 3.76
N THR A 32 -4.53 -12.15 4.77
CA THR A 32 -5.98 -12.09 4.57
C THR A 32 -6.28 -10.71 4.02
N ASP A 33 -6.73 -10.66 2.76
CA ASP A 33 -7.38 -9.51 2.12
C ASP A 33 -8.72 -9.19 2.81
N GLN A 34 -8.71 -9.10 4.14
CA GLN A 34 -9.86 -8.57 4.85
C GLN A 34 -9.83 -7.05 4.71
N PRO A 35 -10.92 -6.46 4.20
CA PRO A 35 -11.06 -5.02 4.29
C PRO A 35 -10.86 -4.62 5.75
N ALA A 36 -10.03 -3.59 6.01
CA ALA A 36 -9.80 -3.10 7.36
C ALA A 36 -11.14 -2.92 8.05
N GLY A 37 -11.37 -3.72 9.10
CA GLY A 37 -12.64 -3.69 9.84
C GLY A 37 -12.83 -2.34 10.55
N ALA A 38 -14.05 -2.02 10.97
CA ALA A 38 -14.32 -0.77 11.69
C ALA A 38 -13.41 -0.62 12.93
N GLY A 39 -13.08 -1.72 13.62
CA GLY A 39 -12.14 -1.73 14.74
C GLY A 39 -10.71 -1.36 14.33
N ASP A 40 -10.27 -1.81 13.17
CA ASP A 40 -8.95 -1.47 12.62
C ASP A 40 -8.86 0.01 12.27
N LEU A 41 -9.89 0.58 11.64
CA LEU A 41 -9.93 2.01 11.30
C LEU A 41 -9.98 2.88 12.56
N ALA A 42 -10.69 2.46 13.60
CA ALA A 42 -10.71 3.16 14.88
C ALA A 42 -9.33 3.14 15.57
N ALA A 43 -8.64 1.99 15.57
CA ALA A 43 -7.31 1.86 16.14
C ALA A 43 -6.25 2.67 15.35
N ALA A 44 -6.35 2.64 14.02
CA ALA A 44 -5.52 3.46 13.13
C ALA A 44 -5.72 4.96 13.42
N ARG A 45 -6.98 5.41 13.55
CA ARG A 45 -7.31 6.79 13.91
C ARG A 45 -6.78 7.18 15.29
N ALA A 46 -6.95 6.32 16.28
CA ALA A 46 -6.41 6.57 17.63
C ALA A 46 -4.88 6.74 17.60
N THR A 47 -4.18 5.96 16.77
CA THR A 47 -2.74 6.10 16.55
C THR A 47 -2.41 7.46 15.94
N ALA A 48 -3.13 7.89 14.90
CA ALA A 48 -2.92 9.19 14.26
C ALA A 48 -3.27 10.37 15.20
N GLN A 49 -4.15 10.16 16.17
CA GLN A 49 -4.59 11.16 17.16
C GLN A 49 -3.67 11.25 18.39
N ASN A 50 -2.64 10.42 18.47
CA ASN A 50 -1.69 10.47 19.59
C ASN A 50 -1.06 11.86 19.70
N PRO A 51 -0.94 12.46 20.93
CA PRO A 51 -0.35 13.77 21.12
C PRO A 51 1.03 13.95 20.48
N ALA A 52 1.89 12.93 20.51
CA ALA A 52 3.20 12.97 19.86
C ALA A 52 3.08 13.06 18.31
N VAL A 53 2.07 12.45 17.71
CA VAL A 53 1.80 12.55 16.27
C VAL A 53 1.26 13.93 15.92
N LEU A 54 0.40 14.51 16.77
CA LEU A 54 -0.10 15.88 16.57
C LEU A 54 1.03 16.90 16.70
N ASP A 55 1.96 16.73 17.64
CA ASP A 55 3.16 17.56 17.75
C ASP A 55 4.02 17.44 16.48
N GLN A 56 4.28 16.22 16.00
CA GLN A 56 5.01 15.98 14.75
C GLN A 56 4.30 16.62 13.53
N LEU A 57 2.97 16.59 13.48
CA LEU A 57 2.19 17.29 12.47
C LEU A 57 2.36 18.81 12.54
N GLY A 58 2.45 19.39 13.75
CA GLY A 58 2.75 20.80 13.93
C GLY A 58 4.07 21.18 13.25
N HIS A 59 5.13 20.43 13.51
CA HIS A 59 6.44 20.61 12.85
C HIS A 59 6.37 20.38 11.35
N PHE A 60 5.62 19.36 10.89
CA PHE A 60 5.43 19.08 9.48
C PHE A 60 4.80 20.28 8.76
N PHE A 61 3.76 20.88 9.32
CA PHE A 61 3.11 22.07 8.74
C PHE A 61 4.02 23.32 8.81
N ALA A 62 4.71 23.55 9.93
CA ALA A 62 5.69 24.63 10.04
C ALA A 62 6.79 24.55 8.98
N ARG A 63 7.21 23.34 8.66
CA ARG A 63 8.21 23.04 7.61
C ARG A 63 7.61 22.94 6.20
N ARG A 64 6.30 23.09 6.05
CA ARG A 64 5.58 22.94 4.77
C ARG A 64 5.88 21.60 4.05
N GLY A 65 6.00 20.52 4.82
CA GLY A 65 6.33 19.18 4.33
C GLY A 65 7.80 18.97 3.99
N VAL A 66 8.68 19.93 4.24
CA VAL A 66 10.13 19.73 4.05
C VAL A 66 10.64 18.75 5.12
N PRO A 67 11.35 17.67 4.75
CA PRO A 67 11.86 16.69 5.71
C PRO A 67 12.79 17.30 6.77
N PRO A 68 12.81 16.76 8.00
CA PRO A 68 13.69 17.24 9.07
C PRO A 68 15.18 17.19 8.73
N THR A 69 15.57 16.31 7.80
CA THR A 69 16.95 16.16 7.32
C THR A 69 17.41 17.29 6.39
N GLN A 70 16.47 18.11 5.89
CA GLN A 70 16.78 19.25 5.04
C GLN A 70 16.75 20.56 5.87
N PRO A 71 17.76 21.44 5.71
CA PRO A 71 17.78 22.72 6.41
C PRO A 71 16.65 23.63 5.94
N LEU A 72 16.10 24.40 6.85
CA LEU A 72 15.14 25.47 6.58
C LEU A 72 15.81 26.83 6.74
N ALA A 73 15.22 27.86 6.08
CA ALA A 73 15.64 29.23 6.24
C ALA A 73 15.15 29.89 7.55
N ILE A 74 14.49 29.12 8.44
CA ILE A 74 13.98 29.58 9.74
C ILE A 74 14.77 28.94 10.89
N GLY A 75 14.91 29.66 11.99
CA GLY A 75 15.58 29.15 13.18
C GLY A 75 14.72 28.13 13.94
N PRO A 76 15.34 27.32 14.84
CA PRO A 76 14.61 26.33 15.62
C PRO A 76 13.50 26.91 16.51
N SER A 77 13.68 28.11 17.06
CA SER A 77 12.68 28.82 17.86
C SER A 77 11.45 29.20 17.03
N ASP A 78 11.69 29.72 15.82
CA ASP A 78 10.63 30.14 14.91
C ASP A 78 9.86 28.93 14.36
N GLU A 79 10.56 27.82 14.06
CA GLU A 79 9.94 26.56 13.71
C GLU A 79 9.03 26.05 14.83
N ALA A 80 9.50 26.03 16.08
CA ALA A 80 8.72 25.59 17.24
C ALA A 80 7.49 26.49 17.49
N GLN A 81 7.62 27.80 17.29
CA GLN A 81 6.49 28.72 17.38
C GLN A 81 5.48 28.48 16.26
N ALA A 82 5.93 28.32 15.02
CA ALA A 82 5.10 28.00 13.88
C ALA A 82 4.40 26.63 14.03
N ALA A 83 5.08 25.64 14.59
CA ALA A 83 4.52 24.32 14.87
C ALA A 83 3.33 24.40 15.85
N LYS A 84 3.46 25.19 16.92
CA LYS A 84 2.37 25.45 17.86
C LYS A 84 1.22 26.21 17.20
N ALA A 85 1.52 27.22 16.39
CA ALA A 85 0.52 28.02 15.68
C ALA A 85 -0.24 27.22 14.61
N ALA A 86 0.37 26.17 14.06
CA ALA A 86 -0.30 25.27 13.11
C ALA A 86 -1.51 24.56 13.71
N ALA A 87 -1.54 24.33 15.04
CA ALA A 87 -2.66 23.74 15.77
C ALA A 87 -3.34 22.58 15.00
N PRO A 88 -2.60 21.51 14.65
CA PRO A 88 -3.08 20.46 13.80
C PRO A 88 -4.26 19.72 14.43
N ARG A 89 -5.24 19.36 13.58
CA ARG A 89 -6.38 18.52 13.97
C ARG A 89 -6.70 17.50 12.90
N LEU A 90 -7.16 16.33 13.30
CA LEU A 90 -7.67 15.34 12.35
C LEU A 90 -9.05 15.78 11.82
N SER A 91 -9.33 15.50 10.56
CA SER A 91 -10.54 15.89 9.85
C SER A 91 -11.08 14.72 9.03
N GLY A 92 -12.40 14.52 9.05
CA GLY A 92 -13.05 13.43 8.34
C GLY A 92 -12.73 12.05 8.92
N ASP A 93 -13.03 11.02 8.16
CA ASP A 93 -12.83 9.62 8.55
C ASP A 93 -11.43 9.12 8.22
N THR A 94 -11.01 8.07 8.92
CA THR A 94 -9.85 7.26 8.52
C THR A 94 -10.32 6.27 7.46
N VAL A 95 -9.60 6.19 6.34
CA VAL A 95 -9.98 5.37 5.18
C VAL A 95 -8.91 4.33 4.87
N PRO A 96 -9.28 3.13 4.39
CA PRO A 96 -8.33 2.19 3.84
C PRO A 96 -7.83 2.68 2.48
N VAL A 97 -6.53 2.69 2.28
CA VAL A 97 -5.90 3.04 1.01
C VAL A 97 -5.50 1.77 0.29
N ARG A 98 -6.06 1.61 -0.90
CA ARG A 98 -5.79 0.48 -1.77
C ARG A 98 -4.76 0.83 -2.82
N THR A 99 -3.86 -0.11 -3.07
CA THR A 99 -2.80 -0.01 -4.07
C THR A 99 -2.94 -1.14 -5.08
N LEU A 100 -2.64 -0.86 -6.33
CA LEU A 100 -2.65 -1.83 -7.42
C LEU A 100 -1.94 -3.12 -7.01
N ASP A 101 -2.63 -4.26 -7.13
CA ASP A 101 -2.15 -5.56 -6.67
C ASP A 101 -1.15 -6.19 -7.65
N ALA A 102 -0.03 -6.70 -7.13
CA ALA A 102 1.01 -7.34 -7.95
C ALA A 102 0.53 -8.65 -8.61
N GLY A 103 -0.38 -9.39 -7.96
CA GLY A 103 -0.99 -10.59 -8.53
C GLY A 103 -1.92 -10.26 -9.69
N PHE A 104 -2.67 -9.15 -9.59
CA PHE A 104 -3.47 -8.64 -10.70
C PHE A 104 -2.59 -8.22 -11.88
N VAL A 105 -1.51 -7.51 -11.63
CA VAL A 105 -0.51 -7.14 -12.66
C VAL A 105 0.09 -8.38 -13.31
N ALA A 106 0.37 -9.44 -12.52
CA ALA A 106 0.87 -10.73 -13.04
C ALA A 106 -0.17 -11.53 -13.84
N GLY A 107 -1.44 -11.12 -13.84
CA GLY A 107 -2.52 -11.89 -14.47
C GLY A 107 -2.94 -13.13 -13.68
N ARG A 108 -2.71 -13.17 -12.37
CA ARG A 108 -3.10 -14.32 -11.54
C ARG A 108 -4.62 -14.45 -11.48
N PRO A 109 -5.18 -15.64 -11.76
CA PRO A 109 -6.62 -15.85 -11.65
C PRO A 109 -7.14 -15.50 -10.25
N GLY A 110 -8.23 -14.72 -10.19
CA GLY A 110 -8.86 -14.34 -8.93
C GLY A 110 -8.15 -13.25 -8.14
N ALA A 111 -7.01 -12.73 -8.61
CA ALA A 111 -6.35 -11.61 -7.94
C ALA A 111 -7.24 -10.36 -7.99
N PRO A 112 -7.43 -9.64 -6.86
CA PRO A 112 -8.17 -8.39 -6.83
C PRO A 112 -7.40 -7.31 -7.60
N VAL A 113 -8.10 -6.29 -8.12
CA VAL A 113 -7.46 -5.15 -8.82
C VAL A 113 -6.48 -4.41 -7.90
N ALA A 114 -6.85 -4.26 -6.65
CA ALA A 114 -6.06 -3.57 -5.64
C ALA A 114 -6.33 -4.13 -4.24
N THR A 115 -5.33 -4.05 -3.37
CA THR A 115 -5.37 -4.51 -1.97
C THR A 115 -5.11 -3.36 -1.01
N VAL A 116 -5.57 -3.45 0.24
CA VAL A 116 -5.29 -2.44 1.27
C VAL A 116 -3.82 -2.49 1.64
N GLU A 117 -3.12 -1.39 1.49
CA GLU A 117 -1.70 -1.27 1.83
C GLU A 117 -1.50 -0.58 3.19
N PHE A 118 -2.28 0.48 3.44
CA PHE A 118 -2.26 1.26 4.69
C PHE A 118 -3.61 1.93 4.89
N THR A 119 -3.77 2.65 6.00
CA THR A 119 -4.91 3.54 6.22
C THR A 119 -4.45 4.99 6.27
N ALA A 120 -5.30 5.91 5.83
CA ALA A 120 -5.01 7.33 5.82
C ALA A 120 -6.04 8.13 6.63
N THR A 121 -5.55 9.13 7.36
CA THR A 121 -6.38 10.10 8.08
C THR A 121 -5.95 11.50 7.69
N LYS A 122 -6.89 12.32 7.24
CA LYS A 122 -6.64 13.72 6.94
C LYS A 122 -6.36 14.52 8.20
N ALA A 123 -5.30 15.33 8.18
CA ALA A 123 -5.03 16.36 9.16
C ALA A 123 -5.06 17.73 8.51
N VAL A 124 -5.48 18.76 9.25
CA VAL A 124 -5.53 20.13 8.77
C VAL A 124 -4.91 21.06 9.80
N ALA A 125 -4.17 22.06 9.33
CA ALA A 125 -3.60 23.12 10.14
C ALA A 125 -4.55 24.34 10.20
N ALA A 126 -4.29 25.25 11.14
CA ALA A 126 -5.08 26.47 11.31
C ALA A 126 -5.02 27.40 10.08
N ASP A 127 -3.94 27.37 9.31
CA ASP A 127 -3.74 28.16 8.09
C ASP A 127 -4.31 27.49 6.83
N GLY A 128 -5.00 26.33 6.97
CA GLY A 128 -5.62 25.60 5.88
C GLY A 128 -4.72 24.60 5.15
N GLN A 129 -3.45 24.44 5.55
CA GLN A 129 -2.63 23.35 5.04
C GLN A 129 -3.27 21.99 5.40
N SER A 130 -3.14 21.01 4.52
CA SER A 130 -3.58 19.63 4.77
C SER A 130 -2.43 18.65 4.66
N ALA A 131 -2.54 17.57 5.44
CA ALA A 131 -1.63 16.43 5.40
C ALA A 131 -2.43 15.13 5.52
N SER A 132 -1.89 14.07 4.98
CA SER A 132 -2.37 12.71 5.13
C SER A 132 -1.46 11.95 6.08
N VAL A 133 -2.01 11.47 7.20
CA VAL A 133 -1.30 10.62 8.17
C VAL A 133 -1.55 9.17 7.78
N TRP A 134 -0.49 8.47 7.36
CA TRP A 134 -0.58 7.07 6.97
C TRP A 134 -0.26 6.20 8.16
N THR A 135 -1.14 5.24 8.43
CA THR A 135 -0.94 4.26 9.49
C THR A 135 -1.04 2.84 8.94
N ALA A 136 -0.20 1.95 9.47
CA ALA A 136 -0.19 0.54 9.10
C ALA A 136 0.07 -0.33 10.34
N GLN A 137 -0.34 -1.58 10.28
CA GLN A 137 0.03 -2.57 11.29
C GLN A 137 1.47 -3.04 11.07
N GLN A 138 2.26 -2.94 12.13
CA GLN A 138 3.62 -3.46 12.17
C GLN A 138 3.80 -4.27 13.46
N ASN A 139 4.12 -5.54 13.34
CA ASN A 139 4.28 -6.45 14.49
C ASN A 139 3.07 -6.44 15.44
N GLY A 140 1.87 -6.45 14.88
CA GLY A 140 0.60 -6.47 15.64
C GLY A 140 0.19 -5.13 16.27
N SER A 141 0.90 -4.05 15.98
CA SER A 141 0.60 -2.70 16.49
C SER A 141 0.41 -1.70 15.36
N TRP A 142 -0.55 -0.80 15.51
CA TRP A 142 -0.72 0.33 14.59
C TRP A 142 0.38 1.37 14.80
N ARG A 143 0.99 1.82 13.71
CA ARG A 143 2.05 2.84 13.71
C ARG A 143 1.84 3.83 12.59
N VAL A 144 2.24 5.09 12.82
CA VAL A 144 2.39 6.06 11.73
C VAL A 144 3.60 5.64 10.91
N VAL A 145 3.38 5.43 9.61
CA VAL A 145 4.42 5.02 8.66
C VAL A 145 4.81 6.15 7.72
N ASN A 146 3.95 7.16 7.56
CA ASN A 146 4.25 8.35 6.75
C ASN A 146 3.34 9.52 7.14
N ILE A 147 3.80 10.75 6.85
CA ILE A 147 3.00 11.97 6.79
C ILE A 147 3.29 12.62 5.44
N ALA A 148 2.27 12.74 4.60
CA ALA A 148 2.35 13.30 3.26
C ALA A 148 1.60 14.64 3.18
N SER A 149 2.08 15.57 2.35
CA SER A 149 1.35 16.81 2.06
C SER A 149 0.11 16.53 1.22
N GLY A 150 -0.97 17.23 1.51
CA GLY A 150 -2.24 17.04 0.80
C GLY A 150 -3.16 16.03 1.49
N SER A 151 -4.23 15.65 0.81
CA SER A 151 -5.28 14.77 1.34
C SER A 151 -5.87 13.85 0.27
N ASP A 152 -5.11 13.54 -0.77
CA ASP A 152 -5.56 12.78 -1.92
C ASP A 152 -6.16 11.43 -1.53
N GLU A 153 -5.57 10.73 -0.55
CA GLU A 153 -6.03 9.44 -0.08
C GLU A 153 -7.48 9.49 0.43
N THR A 154 -7.78 10.49 1.25
CA THR A 154 -9.12 10.66 1.83
C THR A 154 -10.10 11.30 0.87
N ASP A 155 -9.64 12.26 0.07
CA ASP A 155 -10.49 13.01 -0.86
C ASP A 155 -10.93 12.12 -2.04
N TYR A 156 -10.03 11.29 -2.60
CA TYR A 156 -10.40 10.33 -3.64
C TYR A 156 -11.22 9.16 -3.10
N ALA A 157 -10.93 8.68 -1.86
CA ALA A 157 -11.76 7.67 -1.23
C ALA A 157 -13.20 8.16 -1.03
N ALA A 158 -13.38 9.39 -0.54
CA ALA A 158 -14.69 10.00 -0.36
C ALA A 158 -15.43 10.19 -1.70
N ARG A 159 -14.72 10.65 -2.73
CA ARG A 159 -15.27 10.84 -4.08
C ARG A 159 -15.76 9.51 -4.68
N ALA A 160 -14.93 8.47 -4.67
CA ALA A 160 -15.32 7.16 -5.19
C ALA A 160 -16.48 6.56 -4.40
N ALA A 161 -16.47 6.68 -3.05
CA ALA A 161 -17.55 6.18 -2.21
C ALA A 161 -18.90 6.89 -2.50
N ALA A 162 -18.88 8.20 -2.76
CA ALA A 162 -20.07 8.96 -3.12
C ALA A 162 -20.69 8.47 -4.45
N ASP A 163 -19.85 7.97 -5.37
CA ASP A 163 -20.28 7.40 -6.63
C ASP A 163 -20.60 5.88 -6.53
N GLY A 164 -20.42 5.27 -5.37
CA GLY A 164 -20.65 3.83 -5.14
C GLY A 164 -19.48 2.95 -5.62
N GLY A 165 -18.31 3.54 -5.87
CA GLY A 165 -17.09 2.85 -6.26
C GLY A 165 -16.06 2.74 -5.13
N THR A 166 -14.87 2.30 -5.47
CA THR A 166 -13.74 2.15 -4.57
C THR A 166 -12.50 2.80 -5.16
N ALA A 167 -11.89 3.76 -4.45
CA ALA A 167 -10.64 4.37 -4.89
C ALA A 167 -9.44 3.43 -4.70
N PHE A 168 -8.52 3.46 -5.65
CA PHE A 168 -7.20 2.84 -5.53
C PHE A 168 -6.14 3.64 -6.30
N ARG A 169 -4.89 3.44 -5.91
CA ARG A 169 -3.75 4.12 -6.53
C ARG A 169 -2.86 3.18 -7.32
N GLU A 170 -2.24 3.73 -8.36
CA GLU A 170 -1.12 3.16 -9.11
C GLU A 170 0.13 3.98 -8.78
N PRO A 171 0.96 3.55 -7.80
CA PRO A 171 2.06 4.38 -7.26
C PRO A 171 3.10 4.77 -8.30
N GLN A 172 3.37 3.90 -9.27
CA GLN A 172 4.38 4.10 -10.31
C GLN A 172 4.08 5.32 -11.21
N LEU A 173 2.81 5.66 -11.36
CA LEU A 173 2.36 6.86 -12.07
C LEU A 173 1.96 8.00 -11.15
N GLY A 174 1.77 7.74 -9.85
CA GLY A 174 1.11 8.66 -8.95
C GLY A 174 -0.34 8.92 -9.36
N ALA A 175 -1.03 7.90 -9.89
CA ALA A 175 -2.37 8.00 -10.45
C ALA A 175 -3.42 7.39 -9.51
N TRP A 176 -4.60 8.02 -9.48
CA TRP A 176 -5.74 7.55 -8.71
C TRP A 176 -6.90 7.16 -9.61
N TYR A 177 -7.50 6.04 -9.30
CA TYR A 177 -8.62 5.45 -10.05
C TYR A 177 -9.76 5.06 -9.11
N GLU A 178 -10.94 4.97 -9.70
CA GLU A 178 -12.13 4.37 -9.11
C GLU A 178 -12.40 3.01 -9.77
N LEU A 179 -12.58 1.99 -8.97
CA LEU A 179 -13.13 0.70 -9.40
C LEU A 179 -14.64 0.72 -9.15
N LYS A 180 -15.41 0.63 -10.23
CA LYS A 180 -16.88 0.64 -10.20
C LYS A 180 -17.45 -0.16 -11.35
N ASP A 181 -18.40 -1.03 -11.07
CA ASP A 181 -19.18 -1.81 -12.08
C ASP A 181 -18.30 -2.50 -13.13
N GLY A 182 -17.19 -3.12 -12.70
CA GLY A 182 -16.24 -3.80 -13.60
C GLY A 182 -15.40 -2.88 -14.48
N ARG A 183 -15.36 -1.60 -14.17
CA ARG A 183 -14.58 -0.57 -14.88
C ARG A 183 -13.57 0.11 -13.94
N VAL A 184 -12.49 0.59 -14.54
CA VAL A 184 -11.49 1.44 -13.93
C VAL A 184 -11.64 2.84 -14.51
N LEU A 185 -12.07 3.79 -13.69
CA LEU A 185 -12.36 5.17 -14.05
C LEU A 185 -11.29 6.10 -13.49
N PRO A 186 -10.91 7.20 -14.18
CA PRO A 186 -9.89 8.11 -13.69
C PRO A 186 -10.45 9.04 -12.61
N LEU A 187 -9.71 9.20 -11.49
CA LEU A 187 -10.00 10.20 -10.46
C LEU A 187 -9.16 11.46 -10.58
N ASP A 188 -7.99 11.38 -11.23
CA ASP A 188 -7.10 12.51 -11.48
C ASP A 188 -6.68 12.64 -12.95
N ASP A 189 -5.90 13.67 -13.27
CA ASP A 189 -5.45 13.92 -14.63
C ASP A 189 -4.39 12.90 -15.10
N THR A 190 -3.61 12.34 -14.21
CA THR A 190 -2.64 11.29 -14.54
C THR A 190 -3.36 10.00 -14.93
N ALA A 191 -4.37 9.62 -14.14
CA ALA A 191 -5.24 8.49 -14.47
C ALA A 191 -5.99 8.73 -15.79
N ARG A 192 -6.49 9.96 -16.03
CA ARG A 192 -7.17 10.30 -17.27
C ARG A 192 -6.28 10.16 -18.49
N ARG A 193 -4.99 10.53 -18.38
CA ARG A 193 -4.01 10.29 -19.46
C ARG A 193 -3.73 8.80 -19.67
N SER A 194 -3.84 8.00 -18.60
CA SER A 194 -3.56 6.55 -18.63
C SER A 194 -4.70 5.73 -19.27
N VAL A 195 -5.95 5.98 -18.86
CA VAL A 195 -7.11 5.15 -19.23
C VAL A 195 -8.18 5.89 -20.02
N GLY A 196 -7.94 7.17 -20.36
CA GLY A 196 -8.92 8.03 -21.03
C GLY A 196 -9.99 8.59 -20.10
N ALA A 197 -10.77 9.55 -20.59
CA ALA A 197 -11.78 10.27 -19.78
C ALA A 197 -12.91 9.36 -19.28
N HIS A 198 -13.24 8.31 -20.04
CA HIS A 198 -14.35 7.38 -19.73
C HIS A 198 -13.85 6.09 -19.05
N GLY A 199 -12.54 5.99 -18.75
CA GLY A 199 -11.95 4.79 -18.20
C GLY A 199 -12.02 3.58 -19.13
N VAL A 200 -11.63 2.42 -18.60
CA VAL A 200 -11.58 1.15 -19.33
C VAL A 200 -12.23 0.03 -18.52
N THR A 201 -12.46 -1.14 -19.14
CA THR A 201 -12.86 -2.34 -18.40
C THR A 201 -11.70 -2.84 -17.55
N VAL A 202 -12.00 -3.58 -16.46
CA VAL A 202 -10.98 -4.22 -15.61
C VAL A 202 -10.03 -5.09 -16.43
N ALA A 203 -10.55 -5.84 -17.43
CA ALA A 203 -9.70 -6.67 -18.29
C ALA A 203 -8.73 -5.85 -19.15
N ALA A 204 -9.20 -4.73 -19.73
CA ALA A 204 -8.33 -3.84 -20.50
C ALA A 204 -7.27 -3.15 -19.60
N TYR A 205 -7.65 -2.77 -18.38
CA TYR A 205 -6.72 -2.22 -17.40
C TYR A 205 -5.66 -3.24 -16.99
N GLN A 206 -6.05 -4.49 -16.76
CA GLN A 206 -5.11 -5.57 -16.45
C GLN A 206 -4.07 -5.77 -17.54
N GLN A 207 -4.49 -5.81 -18.82
CA GLN A 207 -3.56 -5.89 -19.96
C GLN A 207 -2.60 -4.68 -19.96
N LEU A 208 -3.11 -3.49 -19.72
CA LEU A 208 -2.32 -2.25 -19.70
C LEU A 208 -1.24 -2.28 -18.61
N VAL A 209 -1.60 -2.64 -17.36
CA VAL A 209 -0.62 -2.69 -16.25
C VAL A 209 0.33 -3.88 -16.37
N HIS A 210 -0.12 -4.99 -16.95
CA HIS A 210 0.75 -6.12 -17.26
C HIS A 210 1.81 -5.75 -18.30
N GLN A 211 1.46 -5.03 -19.36
CA GLN A 211 2.43 -4.53 -20.35
C GLN A 211 3.45 -3.56 -19.75
N ARG A 212 3.03 -2.75 -18.76
CA ARG A 212 3.92 -1.76 -18.12
C ARG A 212 4.86 -2.36 -17.09
N TYR A 213 4.37 -3.35 -16.33
CA TYR A 213 5.03 -3.78 -15.08
C TYR A 213 5.22 -5.30 -14.97
N GLY A 214 4.67 -6.10 -15.86
CA GLY A 214 4.71 -7.57 -15.76
C GLY A 214 6.13 -8.13 -15.71
N ASP A 215 7.06 -7.50 -16.41
CA ASP A 215 8.49 -7.85 -16.43
C ASP A 215 9.27 -7.30 -15.22
N LYS A 216 8.67 -6.46 -14.40
CA LYS A 216 9.29 -5.76 -13.24
C LYS A 216 8.76 -6.22 -11.89
N LEU A 217 7.95 -7.27 -11.87
CA LEU A 217 7.37 -7.81 -10.65
C LEU A 217 8.43 -8.41 -9.72
N PRO A 218 8.16 -8.49 -8.39
CA PRO A 218 9.05 -9.16 -7.45
C PRO A 218 9.38 -10.59 -7.91
N GLY A 219 10.67 -10.96 -7.86
CA GLY A 219 11.18 -12.24 -8.36
C GLY A 219 11.41 -12.30 -9.87
N SER A 220 11.12 -11.24 -10.63
CA SER A 220 11.45 -11.15 -12.06
C SER A 220 12.96 -11.02 -12.28
N GLY A 221 13.41 -11.22 -13.54
CA GLY A 221 14.80 -10.97 -13.90
C GLY A 221 15.24 -9.52 -13.69
N TYR A 222 14.31 -8.56 -13.77
CA TYR A 222 14.54 -7.15 -13.47
C TYR A 222 14.78 -6.91 -11.97
N ASP A 223 13.98 -7.55 -11.11
CA ASP A 223 14.10 -7.46 -9.66
C ASP A 223 15.35 -8.17 -9.16
N THR A 224 15.61 -9.41 -9.63
CA THR A 224 16.79 -10.19 -9.24
C THR A 224 18.11 -9.58 -9.73
N ALA A 225 18.07 -8.75 -10.77
CA ALA A 225 19.21 -7.96 -11.25
C ALA A 225 19.43 -6.66 -10.43
N GLY A 226 18.67 -6.42 -9.36
CA GLY A 226 18.77 -5.23 -8.51
C GLY A 226 18.29 -3.93 -9.17
N LYS A 227 17.54 -4.02 -10.28
CA LYS A 227 17.07 -2.85 -11.03
C LYS A 227 15.79 -2.24 -10.49
N ALA A 228 15.11 -2.91 -9.57
CA ALA A 228 13.80 -2.49 -9.02
C ALA A 228 13.87 -1.18 -8.21
N GLY A 229 15.04 -0.74 -7.76
CA GLY A 229 15.26 0.51 -7.03
C GLY A 229 15.72 1.71 -7.87
N GLY A 230 15.86 1.55 -9.19
CA GLY A 230 16.37 2.64 -10.07
C GLY A 230 17.87 2.94 -9.91
N PHE A 231 18.58 2.18 -9.10
CA PHE A 231 20.03 2.26 -8.96
C PHE A 231 20.68 1.11 -9.75
N GLN A 232 21.55 1.41 -10.70
CA GLN A 232 22.49 0.43 -11.20
C GLN A 232 23.53 0.21 -10.10
N ALA A 233 23.59 -1.01 -9.54
CA ALA A 233 24.73 -1.39 -8.73
C ALA A 233 25.96 -1.41 -9.66
N ASP A 234 26.93 -0.54 -9.39
CA ASP A 234 28.20 -0.58 -10.09
C ASP A 234 28.85 -1.95 -9.82
N PRO A 235 29.33 -2.68 -10.86
CA PRO A 235 29.92 -4.00 -10.70
C PRO A 235 31.22 -4.03 -9.86
N ALA A 236 31.72 -2.88 -9.45
CA ALA A 236 33.04 -2.73 -8.81
C ALA A 236 33.03 -2.83 -7.27
N GLU A 237 31.88 -2.79 -6.58
CA GLU A 237 31.83 -2.79 -5.10
C GLU A 237 31.45 -4.11 -4.43
N SER A 238 31.42 -5.23 -5.14
CA SER A 238 31.12 -6.54 -4.53
C SER A 238 32.31 -7.26 -3.92
N ARG A 239 33.29 -6.53 -3.37
CA ARG A 239 34.37 -7.11 -2.54
C ARG A 239 34.59 -6.31 -1.29
N SER A 240 33.79 -6.54 -0.26
CA SER A 240 34.21 -6.63 1.14
C SER A 240 33.02 -6.59 2.10
N ALA A 241 33.05 -7.61 3.02
CA ALA A 241 32.39 -7.64 4.30
C ALA A 241 30.87 -7.86 4.30
N ALA A 242 30.51 -9.13 4.41
CA ALA A 242 29.25 -9.53 5.03
C ALA A 242 29.20 -9.07 6.50
N PRO A 243 28.06 -8.58 6.96
CA PRO A 243 27.49 -9.08 8.20
C PRO A 243 26.15 -9.77 7.93
N LEU A 244 26.04 -10.94 8.50
CA LEU A 244 24.83 -11.71 8.66
C LEU A 244 23.72 -10.86 9.28
N PHE A 245 22.72 -10.49 8.48
CA PHE A 245 21.41 -10.11 9.04
C PHE A 245 20.35 -10.97 8.39
N THR A 246 19.74 -11.78 9.27
CA THR A 246 18.60 -12.64 9.03
C THR A 246 17.45 -11.87 8.35
N ALA A 247 16.87 -12.55 7.36
CA ALA A 247 15.73 -12.10 6.56
C ALA A 247 14.55 -11.70 7.45
N GLY A 248 14.28 -10.39 7.50
CA GLY A 248 13.01 -9.82 7.93
C GLY A 248 12.35 -9.22 6.69
N ALA A 249 11.07 -9.53 6.50
CA ALA A 249 10.27 -9.14 5.36
C ALA A 249 10.46 -7.67 4.95
N ALA A 250 11.01 -7.46 3.77
CA ALA A 250 11.10 -6.14 3.15
C ALA A 250 9.73 -5.72 2.66
N LEU A 251 9.01 -4.95 3.48
CA LEU A 251 7.98 -4.04 2.97
C LEU A 251 8.72 -2.93 2.24
N GLY A 252 8.53 -2.86 0.93
CA GLY A 252 9.19 -1.89 0.08
C GLY A 252 8.87 -0.46 0.54
N ALA A 253 9.84 0.17 1.19
CA ALA A 253 9.81 1.61 1.39
C ALA A 253 10.11 2.27 0.04
N THR A 254 9.09 2.57 -0.74
CA THR A 254 9.20 3.52 -1.84
C THR A 254 9.38 4.91 -1.23
N ALA A 255 10.62 5.36 -1.14
CA ALA A 255 10.92 6.77 -0.93
C ALA A 255 10.37 7.53 -2.14
N VAL A 256 9.21 8.17 -2.00
CA VAL A 256 8.72 9.13 -2.97
C VAL A 256 9.61 10.37 -2.86
N ALA A 257 10.58 10.47 -3.77
CA ALA A 257 11.26 11.73 -4.01
C ALA A 257 10.21 12.72 -4.54
N GLY A 258 9.82 13.67 -3.69
CA GLY A 258 8.90 14.75 -4.05
C GLY A 258 9.48 15.57 -5.19
N ALA A 259 8.90 15.46 -6.37
CA ALA A 259 9.16 16.37 -7.47
C ALA A 259 8.55 17.73 -7.09
N VAL A 260 9.41 18.72 -6.82
CA VAL A 260 9.03 20.13 -6.67
C VAL A 260 8.60 20.63 -8.05
N ILE A 261 7.30 20.69 -8.29
CA ILE A 261 6.76 21.40 -9.45
C ILE A 261 6.81 22.89 -9.13
N GLY A 262 7.81 23.57 -9.66
CA GLY A 262 7.94 25.02 -9.62
C GLY A 262 6.81 25.68 -10.39
N VAL A 263 5.89 26.32 -9.67
CA VAL A 263 4.87 27.21 -10.26
C VAL A 263 5.57 28.46 -10.78
N ARG A 264 5.77 28.54 -12.06
CA ARG A 264 6.19 29.75 -12.76
C ARG A 264 5.03 30.74 -12.78
N SER A 265 5.00 31.71 -11.88
CA SER A 265 4.12 32.86 -11.96
C SER A 265 4.45 33.70 -13.18
N ARG A 266 3.60 33.69 -14.20
CA ARG A 266 3.64 34.64 -15.29
C ARG A 266 3.18 35.98 -14.74
N ARG A 267 4.09 36.91 -14.47
CA ARG A 267 3.77 38.34 -14.36
C ARG A 267 3.32 38.83 -15.72
N ARG A 268 2.06 39.15 -15.86
CA ARG A 268 1.59 40.00 -16.94
C ARG A 268 2.00 41.44 -16.61
N LYS A 269 2.82 42.04 -17.48
CA LYS A 269 2.96 43.47 -17.56
C LYS A 269 1.79 44.00 -18.40
N ALA A 270 1.03 44.92 -17.85
CA ALA A 270 0.30 45.93 -18.59
C ALA A 270 1.10 47.20 -18.50
#